data_43f396bbdb9035ffafd7c4ede2203cea
#
_entry.id   43f396bbdb9035ffafd7c4ede2203cea
#
_cell.length_a   1.000
_cell.length_b   1.000
_cell.length_c   1.000
_cell.angle_alpha   90.00
_cell.angle_beta   90.00
_cell.angle_gamma   90.00
#
_symmetry.space_group_name_H-M   'P 1'
#
loop_
_entity.id
_entity.type
_entity.pdbx_description
1 polymer ?
#
loop_
_entity_poly.entity_id
_entity_poly.type
_entity_poly.pdbx_seq_one_letter_code
_entity_poly.pdbx_strand_id
1 'polypeptide(L)'
;MTMNPAVSKWNERFLESEDYIFGTEPNDFVARHRNRFQPGMKVLAVADGEGRNGVWIAEQGCEVWSVDGAPAASAKARRLAESRKVNMHILTQDMSQWDWDAQQFDAVVGIFF
;
A
#
# COMPACT_ATOMS: atom_id res chain seq x y z
N MET A 1 -1.38 8.08 21.40
CA MET A 1 -2.54 8.01 20.50
C MET A 1 -2.95 6.56 20.31
N THR A 2 -4.21 6.28 20.50
CA THR A 2 -4.73 4.91 20.38
C THR A 2 -5.08 4.62 18.93
N MET A 3 -4.65 3.48 18.43
CA MET A 3 -5.08 3.04 17.11
C MET A 3 -6.56 2.67 17.11
N ASN A 4 -7.22 2.90 15.98
CA ASN A 4 -8.54 2.37 15.71
C ASN A 4 -8.53 0.85 15.98
N PRO A 5 -9.57 0.27 16.64
CA PRO A 5 -9.59 -1.17 16.96
C PRO A 5 -9.37 -2.10 15.75
N ALA A 6 -9.92 -1.76 14.59
CA ALA A 6 -9.69 -2.56 13.39
C ALA A 6 -8.24 -2.49 12.94
N VAL A 7 -7.63 -1.30 12.98
CA VAL A 7 -6.22 -1.10 12.66
C VAL A 7 -5.34 -1.84 13.65
N SER A 8 -5.65 -1.76 14.94
CA SER A 8 -4.90 -2.44 16.00
C SER A 8 -4.88 -3.95 15.80
N LYS A 9 -6.03 -4.52 15.45
CA LYS A 9 -6.16 -5.96 15.19
C LYS A 9 -5.31 -6.39 13.99
N TRP A 10 -5.34 -5.62 12.91
CA TRP A 10 -4.50 -5.89 11.74
C TRP A 10 -3.02 -5.73 12.05
N ASN A 11 -2.67 -4.70 12.84
CA ASN A 11 -1.28 -4.46 13.22
C ASN A 11 -0.73 -5.65 14.02
N GLU A 12 -1.51 -6.19 14.97
CA GLU A 12 -1.13 -7.39 15.70
C GLU A 12 -0.87 -8.56 14.77
N ARG A 13 -1.74 -8.75 13.78
CA ARG A 13 -1.59 -9.83 12.81
C ARG A 13 -0.31 -9.67 11.98
N PHE A 14 0.01 -8.46 11.54
CA PHE A 14 1.25 -8.20 10.80
C PHE A 14 2.50 -8.41 11.65
N LEU A 15 2.39 -8.25 12.96
CA LEU A 15 3.50 -8.48 13.89
C LEU A 15 3.75 -9.96 14.19
N GLU A 16 2.80 -10.85 13.92
CA GLU A 16 2.92 -12.27 14.24
C GLU A 16 4.05 -12.97 13.49
N SER A 17 4.46 -12.44 12.34
CA SER A 17 5.52 -13.02 11.52
C SER A 17 6.28 -11.92 10.79
N GLU A 18 7.56 -12.19 10.51
CA GLU A 18 8.35 -11.34 9.63
C GLU A 18 8.02 -11.57 8.14
N ASP A 19 7.38 -12.70 7.84
CA ASP A 19 6.94 -13.02 6.50
C ASP A 19 5.73 -12.16 6.09
N TYR A 20 5.49 -12.10 4.79
CA TYR A 20 4.37 -11.38 4.22
C TYR A 20 3.12 -12.26 4.24
N ILE A 21 2.07 -11.82 4.93
CA ILE A 21 0.84 -12.59 5.10
C ILE A 21 0.19 -12.94 3.77
N PHE A 22 0.19 -11.99 2.84
CA PHE A 22 -0.42 -12.15 1.52
C PHE A 22 0.62 -12.34 0.41
N GLY A 23 1.88 -12.59 0.77
CA GLY A 23 2.97 -12.72 -0.18
C GLY A 23 3.47 -11.38 -0.71
N THR A 24 4.34 -11.44 -1.70
CA THR A 24 5.01 -10.26 -2.24
C THR A 24 4.62 -9.93 -3.69
N GLU A 25 3.78 -10.75 -4.30
CA GLU A 25 3.28 -10.51 -5.65
C GLU A 25 1.93 -9.79 -5.59
N PRO A 26 1.58 -9.00 -6.61
CA PRO A 26 0.34 -8.26 -6.61
C PRO A 26 -0.88 -9.18 -6.64
N ASN A 27 -2.01 -8.66 -6.17
CA ASN A 27 -3.28 -9.33 -6.33
C ASN A 27 -3.58 -9.52 -7.83
N ASP A 28 -4.18 -10.64 -8.20
CA ASP A 28 -4.48 -10.96 -9.61
C ASP A 28 -5.33 -9.90 -10.28
N PHE A 29 -6.28 -9.32 -9.57
CA PHE A 29 -7.12 -8.26 -10.10
C PHE A 29 -6.27 -7.05 -10.52
N VAL A 30 -5.32 -6.67 -9.68
CA VAL A 30 -4.40 -5.55 -9.97
C VAL A 30 -3.54 -5.89 -11.19
N ALA A 31 -2.95 -7.07 -11.20
CA ALA A 31 -2.08 -7.51 -12.29
C ALA A 31 -2.82 -7.59 -13.64
N ARG A 32 -4.09 -8.03 -13.63
CA ARG A 32 -4.91 -8.08 -14.84
C ARG A 32 -5.20 -6.71 -15.44
N HIS A 33 -5.13 -5.66 -14.62
CA HIS A 33 -5.36 -4.29 -15.06
C HIS A 33 -4.06 -3.53 -15.34
N ARG A 34 -3.00 -4.26 -15.64
CA ARG A 34 -1.67 -3.72 -15.91
C ARG A 34 -1.69 -2.54 -16.89
N ASN A 35 -2.50 -2.64 -17.94
CA ASN A 35 -2.55 -1.61 -18.97
C ASN A 35 -3.11 -0.27 -18.49
N ARG A 36 -3.73 -0.24 -17.30
CA ARG A 36 -4.26 0.99 -16.72
C ARG A 36 -3.19 1.78 -15.97
N PHE A 37 -2.05 1.15 -15.66
CA PHE A 37 -0.95 1.78 -14.93
C PHE A 37 0.14 2.21 -15.91
N GLN A 38 0.20 3.51 -16.19
CA GLN A 38 1.16 4.06 -17.15
C GLN A 38 2.25 4.83 -16.41
N PRO A 39 3.49 4.86 -16.94
CA PRO A 39 4.57 5.62 -16.31
C PRO A 39 4.18 7.08 -16.07
N GLY A 40 4.53 7.58 -14.89
CA GLY A 40 4.23 8.96 -14.50
C GLY A 40 2.86 9.19 -13.88
N MET A 41 1.97 8.21 -13.90
CA MET A 41 0.68 8.31 -13.22
C MET A 41 0.87 8.40 -11.71
N LYS A 42 0.03 9.18 -11.05
CA LYS A 42 -0.05 9.26 -9.59
C LYS A 42 -1.13 8.30 -9.10
N VAL A 43 -0.74 7.34 -8.28
CA VAL A 43 -1.65 6.29 -7.81
C VAL A 43 -1.67 6.26 -6.28
N LEU A 44 -2.87 6.27 -5.71
CA LEU A 44 -3.09 6.08 -4.29
C LEU A 44 -3.53 4.62 -4.06
N ALA A 45 -2.72 3.88 -3.30
CA ALA A 45 -3.07 2.53 -2.86
C ALA A 45 -3.53 2.62 -1.41
N VAL A 46 -4.85 2.49 -1.19
CA VAL A 46 -5.47 2.62 0.12
C VAL A 46 -5.52 1.27 0.81
N ALA A 47 -5.30 1.27 2.12
CA ALA A 47 -5.25 0.04 2.92
C ALA A 47 -4.33 -0.99 2.28
N ASP A 48 -3.15 -0.54 1.84
CA ASP A 48 -2.24 -1.31 0.99
C ASP A 48 -1.50 -2.42 1.76
N GLY A 49 -1.65 -2.45 3.08
CA GLY A 49 -1.05 -3.48 3.91
C GLY A 49 0.47 -3.52 3.79
N GLU A 50 0.99 -4.68 3.47
CA GLU A 50 2.42 -4.94 3.36
C GLU A 50 3.02 -4.48 2.02
N GLY A 51 2.24 -3.81 1.18
CA GLY A 51 2.73 -3.09 0.02
C GLY A 51 2.83 -3.89 -1.27
N ARG A 52 2.36 -5.14 -1.31
CA ARG A 52 2.52 -5.97 -2.52
C ARG A 52 1.93 -5.34 -3.79
N ASN A 53 0.79 -4.67 -3.67
CA ASN A 53 0.17 -4.00 -4.82
C ASN A 53 0.85 -2.68 -5.13
N GLY A 54 1.07 -1.84 -4.11
CA GLY A 54 1.74 -0.55 -4.29
C GLY A 54 3.13 -0.67 -4.89
N VAL A 55 3.93 -1.60 -4.39
CA VAL A 55 5.28 -1.85 -4.90
C VAL A 55 5.22 -2.28 -6.38
N TRP A 56 4.32 -3.22 -6.71
CA TRP A 56 4.18 -3.65 -8.10
C TRP A 56 3.76 -2.50 -9.03
N ILE A 57 2.82 -1.66 -8.58
CA ILE A 57 2.39 -0.49 -9.35
C ILE A 57 3.56 0.48 -9.55
N ALA A 58 4.38 0.68 -8.52
CA ALA A 58 5.58 1.50 -8.64
C ALA A 58 6.59 0.91 -9.65
N GLU A 59 6.67 -0.42 -9.73
CA GLU A 59 7.50 -1.09 -10.73
C GLU A 59 7.04 -0.81 -12.16
N GLN A 60 5.77 -0.44 -12.36
CA GLN A 60 5.24 -0.05 -13.66
C GLN A 60 5.61 1.41 -14.04
N GLY A 61 6.31 2.11 -13.17
CA GLY A 61 6.73 3.50 -13.41
C GLY A 61 5.80 4.56 -12.83
N CYS A 62 4.81 4.17 -12.06
CA CYS A 62 3.89 5.10 -11.40
C CYS A 62 4.51 5.72 -10.16
N GLU A 63 4.08 6.93 -9.82
CA GLU A 63 4.35 7.53 -8.52
C GLU A 63 3.24 7.06 -7.56
N VAL A 64 3.61 6.29 -6.53
CA VAL A 64 2.65 5.62 -5.66
C VAL A 64 2.68 6.19 -4.25
N TRP A 65 1.50 6.43 -3.70
CA TRP A 65 1.28 6.66 -2.28
C TRP A 65 0.62 5.41 -1.71
N SER A 66 1.36 4.67 -0.90
CA SER A 66 0.87 3.46 -0.20
C SER A 66 0.50 3.85 1.21
N VAL A 67 -0.76 3.70 1.56
CA VAL A 67 -1.29 4.17 2.84
C VAL A 67 -1.96 3.01 3.59
N ASP A 68 -1.55 2.83 4.84
CA ASP A 68 -2.16 1.86 5.73
C ASP A 68 -2.10 2.37 7.16
N GLY A 69 -3.09 2.00 7.96
CA GLY A 69 -3.13 2.39 9.37
C GLY A 69 -2.19 1.60 10.27
N ALA A 70 -1.71 0.44 9.84
CA ALA A 70 -0.90 -0.46 10.65
C ALA A 70 0.60 -0.19 10.47
N PRO A 71 1.31 0.27 11.53
CA PRO A 71 2.76 0.52 11.41
C PRO A 71 3.57 -0.71 11.00
N ALA A 72 3.18 -1.90 11.46
CA ALA A 72 3.86 -3.14 11.11
C ALA A 72 3.75 -3.44 9.61
N ALA A 73 2.61 -3.15 9.00
CA ALA A 73 2.40 -3.30 7.57
C ALA A 73 3.28 -2.31 6.79
N SER A 74 3.30 -1.05 7.21
CA SER A 74 4.13 -0.02 6.57
C SER A 74 5.62 -0.37 6.61
N ALA A 75 6.09 -0.93 7.72
CA ALA A 75 7.49 -1.37 7.84
C ALA A 75 7.82 -2.47 6.82
N LYS A 76 6.91 -3.44 6.63
CA LYS A 76 7.09 -4.49 5.63
C LYS A 76 7.03 -3.93 4.20
N ALA A 77 6.14 -2.97 3.95
CA ALA A 77 6.05 -2.30 2.65
C ALA A 77 7.36 -1.59 2.30
N ARG A 78 7.98 -0.91 3.28
CA ARG A 78 9.29 -0.26 3.06
C ARG A 78 10.37 -1.27 2.68
N ARG A 79 10.42 -2.41 3.38
CA ARG A 79 11.40 -3.46 3.07
C ARG A 79 11.18 -4.03 1.69
N LEU A 80 9.93 -4.25 1.30
CA LEU A 80 9.61 -4.76 -0.03
C LEU A 80 10.01 -3.77 -1.11
N ALA A 81 9.69 -2.49 -0.94
CA ALA A 81 10.06 -1.43 -1.88
C ALA A 81 11.59 -1.37 -2.05
N GLU A 82 12.33 -1.43 -0.95
CA GLU A 82 13.79 -1.44 -1.00
C GLU A 82 14.32 -2.67 -1.76
N SER A 83 13.76 -3.85 -1.50
CA SER A 83 14.18 -5.08 -2.16
C SER A 83 13.91 -5.06 -3.66
N ARG A 84 12.87 -4.38 -4.09
CA ARG A 84 12.50 -4.22 -5.50
C ARG A 84 13.10 -2.97 -6.14
N LYS A 85 13.84 -2.17 -5.36
CA LYS A 85 14.51 -0.95 -5.84
C LYS A 85 13.55 0.06 -6.44
N VAL A 86 12.40 0.22 -5.83
CA VAL A 86 11.43 1.24 -6.20
C VAL A 86 11.31 2.29 -5.10
N ASN A 87 11.03 3.53 -5.51
CA ASN A 87 10.73 4.62 -4.59
C ASN A 87 9.22 4.82 -4.57
N MET A 88 8.65 4.89 -3.37
CA MET A 88 7.25 5.27 -3.23
C MET A 88 7.02 5.94 -1.88
N HIS A 89 5.93 6.68 -1.79
CA HIS A 89 5.52 7.33 -0.55
C HIS A 89 4.76 6.31 0.29
N ILE A 90 5.31 5.96 1.45
CA ILE A 90 4.68 5.01 2.37
C ILE A 90 4.25 5.77 3.60
N LEU A 91 2.93 5.81 3.83
CA LEU A 91 2.32 6.58 4.90
C LEU A 91 1.56 5.68 5.85
N THR A 92 1.78 5.86 7.14
CA THR A 92 1.02 5.18 8.18
C THR A 92 -0.06 6.15 8.64
N GLN A 93 -1.29 5.90 8.22
CA GLN A 93 -2.41 6.78 8.54
C GLN A 93 -3.72 6.00 8.50
N ASP A 94 -4.62 6.32 9.45
CA ASP A 94 -5.97 5.80 9.45
C ASP A 94 -6.72 6.41 8.25
N MET A 95 -7.25 5.55 7.38
CA MET A 95 -7.93 5.99 6.17
C MET A 95 -9.21 6.79 6.46
N SER A 96 -9.80 6.63 7.63
CA SER A 96 -10.96 7.43 8.03
C SER A 96 -10.60 8.91 8.22
N GLN A 97 -9.31 9.21 8.37
CA GLN A 97 -8.79 10.56 8.56
C GLN A 97 -8.00 11.07 7.35
N TRP A 98 -8.01 10.32 6.25
CA TRP A 98 -7.33 10.73 5.04
C TRP A 98 -8.03 11.93 4.41
N ASP A 99 -7.26 12.96 4.07
CA ASP A 99 -7.78 14.14 3.38
C ASP A 99 -7.83 13.88 1.88
N TRP A 100 -8.99 13.49 1.41
CA TRP A 100 -9.23 13.17 0.00
C TRP A 100 -9.09 14.37 -0.94
N ASP A 101 -9.16 15.59 -0.39
CA ASP A 101 -9.08 16.82 -1.18
C ASP A 101 -7.66 17.40 -1.26
N ALA A 102 -6.74 16.89 -0.44
CA ALA A 102 -5.40 17.43 -0.34
C ALA A 102 -4.56 17.25 -1.60
N GLN A 103 -4.85 16.21 -2.38
CA GLN A 103 -4.08 15.86 -3.57
C GLN A 103 -4.94 15.08 -4.55
N GLN A 104 -4.68 15.31 -5.84
CA GLN A 104 -5.36 14.57 -6.90
C GLN A 104 -4.50 13.40 -7.37
N PHE A 105 -5.16 12.28 -7.62
CA PHE A 105 -4.54 11.06 -8.14
C PHE A 105 -5.19 10.67 -9.46
N ASP A 106 -4.40 10.04 -10.33
CA ASP A 106 -4.90 9.50 -11.59
C ASP A 106 -5.69 8.21 -11.38
N ALA A 107 -5.34 7.46 -10.34
CA ALA A 107 -6.05 6.24 -9.97
C ALA A 107 -5.99 6.02 -8.46
N VAL A 108 -7.01 5.35 -7.94
CA VAL A 108 -7.06 4.89 -6.55
C VAL A 108 -7.32 3.39 -6.57
N VAL A 109 -6.48 2.64 -5.85
CA VAL A 109 -6.57 1.18 -5.78
C VAL A 109 -6.89 0.78 -4.35
N GLY A 110 -7.98 0.03 -4.17
CA GLY A 110 -8.36 -0.54 -2.89
C GLY A 110 -8.70 -2.01 -3.07
N ILE A 111 -7.90 -2.89 -2.50
CA ILE A 111 -8.08 -4.33 -2.57
C ILE A 111 -8.41 -4.85 -1.18
N PHE A 112 -9.61 -5.44 -1.04
CA PHE A 112 -10.15 -5.88 0.26
C PHE A 112 -10.20 -4.75 1.30
N PHE A 113 -10.56 -3.60 0.82
CA PHE A 113 -10.67 -2.37 1.62
C PHE A 113 -11.90 -2.30 2.53
#